data_5898c7fdd7e6df7bb5b243ae46b7f7e0
#
_entry.id   5898c7fdd7e6df7bb5b243ae46b7f7e0
#
_cell.length_a   1.000
_cell.length_b   1.000
_cell.length_c   1.000
_cell.angle_alpha   90.00
_cell.angle_beta   90.00
_cell.angle_gamma   90.00
#
_symmetry.space_group_name_H-M   'P 1'
#
loop_
_entity.id
_entity.type
_entity.pdbx_description
1 polymer ?
#
loop_
_entity_poly.entity_id
_entity_poly.type
_entity_poly.pdbx_seq_one_letter_code
_entity_poly.pdbx_strand_id
1 'polypeptide(L)'
;MAEAQAPLTKKDFKSDQEVRWCPGCGDYAILNSVQGIMASLGIPRHQICFVSGIGCSSRFPYYMNTYGFHSIHGRAPAIATGIKTANPELSVWMVTGDGDGLSIGGNHMAHILRRNVDLKILLFNNEIYGLTKGQYSPTSPVGLRTKSTPMGSVDRPFDPLSFALGCGATFVARTIDSHLKHMEKTLLAAAHHKGTAFVEIYQNC
;
A
#
# COMPACT_ATOMS: atom_id res chain seq x y z
N MET A 1 -10.32 7.62 -37.16
CA MET A 1 -11.31 7.22 -36.15
C MET A 1 -10.55 6.30 -35.20
N ALA A 2 -10.35 6.68 -33.93
CA ALA A 2 -9.72 5.80 -32.98
C ALA A 2 -10.69 4.65 -32.69
N GLU A 3 -10.27 3.41 -32.93
CA GLU A 3 -11.01 2.22 -32.49
C GLU A 3 -11.28 2.32 -31.01
N ALA A 4 -12.54 2.21 -30.60
CA ALA A 4 -12.91 2.17 -29.19
C ALA A 4 -12.26 0.92 -28.59
N GLN A 5 -11.21 1.11 -27.80
CA GLN A 5 -10.57 0.02 -27.06
C GLN A 5 -11.62 -0.65 -26.15
N ALA A 6 -11.69 -1.97 -26.22
CA ALA A 6 -12.55 -2.74 -25.31
C ALA A 6 -12.24 -2.37 -23.85
N PRO A 7 -13.25 -2.31 -22.97
CA PRO A 7 -13.03 -1.99 -21.57
C PRO A 7 -12.07 -2.99 -20.92
N LEU A 8 -11.09 -2.47 -20.17
CA LEU A 8 -10.13 -3.29 -19.45
C LEU A 8 -10.84 -4.15 -18.39
N THR A 9 -10.39 -5.37 -18.25
CA THR A 9 -10.87 -6.32 -17.25
C THR A 9 -9.84 -6.52 -16.15
N LYS A 10 -10.24 -7.12 -15.06
CA LYS A 10 -9.31 -7.50 -13.97
C LYS A 10 -8.12 -8.33 -14.45
N LYS A 11 -8.33 -9.20 -15.46
CA LYS A 11 -7.26 -10.05 -16.03
C LYS A 11 -6.15 -9.24 -16.69
N ASP A 12 -6.49 -8.10 -17.25
CA ASP A 12 -5.54 -7.21 -17.92
C ASP A 12 -4.54 -6.57 -16.93
N PHE A 13 -4.91 -6.49 -15.65
CA PHE A 13 -4.05 -5.98 -14.57
C PHE A 13 -3.24 -7.05 -13.86
N LYS A 14 -3.40 -8.32 -14.21
CA LYS A 14 -2.60 -9.41 -13.67
C LYS A 14 -1.32 -9.56 -14.49
N SER A 15 -0.15 -9.56 -13.82
CA SER A 15 1.12 -9.87 -14.46
C SER A 15 1.27 -11.36 -14.73
N ASP A 16 2.30 -11.71 -15.48
CA ASP A 16 2.71 -13.10 -15.76
C ASP A 16 3.51 -13.74 -14.61
N GLN A 17 3.78 -12.97 -13.55
CA GLN A 17 4.60 -13.43 -12.43
C GLN A 17 3.80 -14.31 -11.48
N GLU A 18 4.43 -15.39 -11.01
CA GLU A 18 3.90 -16.21 -9.94
C GLU A 18 3.89 -15.46 -8.60
N VAL A 19 2.73 -15.41 -7.96
CA VAL A 19 2.60 -14.76 -6.64
C VAL A 19 3.25 -15.64 -5.56
N ARG A 20 4.20 -15.07 -4.80
CA ARG A 20 5.04 -15.78 -3.84
C ARG A 20 4.85 -15.32 -2.40
N TRP A 21 3.61 -15.13 -1.99
CA TRP A 21 3.25 -14.95 -0.59
C TRP A 21 2.95 -16.30 0.06
N CYS A 22 2.88 -16.31 1.39
CA CYS A 22 2.55 -17.51 2.15
C CYS A 22 1.11 -17.96 1.90
N PRO A 23 0.79 -19.25 1.96
CA PRO A 23 -0.60 -19.72 1.92
C PRO A 23 -1.44 -19.07 3.02
N GLY A 24 -2.60 -18.53 2.66
CA GLY A 24 -3.48 -17.85 3.60
C GLY A 24 -3.15 -16.40 3.92
N CYS A 25 -2.09 -15.84 3.32
CA CYS A 25 -1.73 -14.43 3.49
C CYS A 25 -2.81 -13.49 2.93
N GLY A 26 -3.18 -12.45 3.68
CA GLY A 26 -4.16 -11.44 3.28
C GLY A 26 -3.77 -10.62 2.06
N ASP A 27 -2.48 -10.56 1.73
CA ASP A 27 -1.97 -9.88 0.53
C ASP A 27 -2.63 -10.38 -0.77
N TYR A 28 -3.03 -11.67 -0.84
CA TYR A 28 -3.77 -12.22 -1.98
C TYR A 28 -5.14 -11.56 -2.16
N ALA A 29 -5.86 -11.36 -1.06
CA ALA A 29 -7.17 -10.73 -1.08
C ALA A 29 -7.07 -9.27 -1.51
N ILE A 30 -6.07 -8.56 -1.00
CA ILE A 30 -5.81 -7.16 -1.34
C ILE A 30 -5.43 -7.02 -2.82
N LEU A 31 -4.50 -7.85 -3.32
CA LEU A 31 -4.11 -7.86 -4.73
C LEU A 31 -5.31 -8.10 -5.65
N ASN A 32 -6.13 -9.09 -5.29
CA ASN A 32 -7.34 -9.44 -6.03
C ASN A 32 -8.33 -8.26 -6.13
N SER A 33 -8.55 -7.54 -5.04
CA SER A 33 -9.43 -6.37 -4.99
C SER A 33 -8.85 -5.18 -5.76
N VAL A 34 -7.56 -4.90 -5.60
CA VAL A 34 -6.91 -3.80 -6.32
C VAL A 34 -6.93 -4.04 -7.83
N GLN A 35 -6.64 -5.25 -8.30
CA GLN A 35 -6.76 -5.58 -9.74
C GLN A 35 -8.17 -5.37 -10.28
N GLY A 36 -9.20 -5.69 -9.48
CA GLY A 36 -10.60 -5.43 -9.83
C GLY A 36 -10.92 -3.94 -9.92
N ILE A 37 -10.45 -3.17 -8.97
CA ILE A 37 -10.66 -1.71 -8.92
C ILE A 37 -9.97 -1.01 -10.09
N MET A 38 -8.74 -1.38 -10.42
CA MET A 38 -8.03 -0.80 -11.57
C MET A 38 -8.85 -0.93 -12.85
N ALA A 39 -9.51 -2.07 -13.04
CA ALA A 39 -10.39 -2.28 -14.20
C ALA A 39 -11.59 -1.32 -14.19
N SER A 40 -12.19 -1.08 -13.01
CA SER A 40 -13.36 -0.20 -12.90
C SER A 40 -13.04 1.29 -13.01
N LEU A 41 -11.78 1.70 -12.79
CA LEU A 41 -11.36 3.10 -12.92
C LEU A 41 -11.26 3.54 -14.39
N GLY A 42 -11.17 2.62 -15.34
CA GLY A 42 -11.06 2.94 -16.77
C GLY A 42 -9.76 3.65 -17.16
N ILE A 43 -8.76 3.66 -16.27
CA ILE A 43 -7.46 4.28 -16.53
C ILE A 43 -6.58 3.29 -17.30
N PRO A 44 -5.98 3.70 -18.44
CA PRO A 44 -5.07 2.83 -19.18
C PRO A 44 -3.88 2.36 -18.31
N ARG A 45 -3.45 1.11 -18.48
CA ARG A 45 -2.37 0.50 -17.69
C ARG A 45 -1.07 1.32 -17.69
N HIS A 46 -0.74 1.94 -18.81
CA HIS A 46 0.44 2.80 -18.95
C HIS A 46 0.31 4.17 -18.26
N GLN A 47 -0.85 4.48 -17.70
CA GLN A 47 -1.06 5.68 -16.86
C GLN A 47 -1.14 5.32 -15.36
N ILE A 48 -0.92 4.07 -15.01
CA ILE A 48 -0.93 3.60 -13.62
C ILE A 48 0.49 3.18 -13.23
N CYS A 49 0.92 3.63 -12.05
CA CYS A 49 2.23 3.28 -11.50
C CYS A 49 2.11 2.86 -10.04
N PHE A 50 2.55 1.63 -9.74
CA PHE A 50 2.67 1.14 -8.37
C PHE A 50 4.10 1.33 -7.86
N VAL A 51 4.24 1.92 -6.68
CA VAL A 51 5.53 2.16 -6.03
C VAL A 51 5.56 1.45 -4.70
N SER A 52 6.60 0.71 -4.40
CA SER A 52 6.72 0.02 -3.12
C SER A 52 8.07 0.20 -2.44
N GLY A 53 8.10 0.01 -1.12
CA GLY A 53 9.32 -0.08 -0.32
C GLY A 53 9.83 -1.51 -0.24
N ILE A 54 10.03 -2.03 0.98
CA ILE A 54 10.55 -3.38 1.24
C ILE A 54 9.60 -4.13 2.18
N GLY A 55 9.48 -5.43 1.98
CA GLY A 55 8.64 -6.35 2.76
C GLY A 55 7.74 -7.20 1.88
N CYS A 56 6.86 -7.99 2.50
CA CYS A 56 5.95 -8.89 1.77
C CYS A 56 5.00 -8.10 0.86
N SER A 57 4.33 -7.09 1.40
CA SER A 57 3.45 -6.18 0.66
C SER A 57 4.16 -5.48 -0.50
N SER A 58 5.45 -5.20 -0.35
CA SER A 58 6.24 -4.45 -1.33
C SER A 58 6.57 -5.25 -2.60
N ARG A 59 6.23 -6.54 -2.63
CA ARG A 59 6.25 -7.34 -3.87
C ARG A 59 5.10 -7.00 -4.83
N PHE A 60 4.17 -6.19 -4.39
CA PHE A 60 2.95 -5.84 -5.12
C PHE A 60 3.18 -5.37 -6.57
N PRO A 61 4.16 -4.50 -6.89
CA PRO A 61 4.41 -4.06 -8.26
C PRO A 61 4.75 -5.19 -9.23
N TYR A 62 5.35 -6.30 -8.76
CA TYR A 62 5.64 -7.45 -9.61
C TYR A 62 4.38 -8.18 -10.09
N TYR A 63 3.29 -8.08 -9.33
CA TYR A 63 2.04 -8.81 -9.59
C TYR A 63 0.99 -7.96 -10.30
N MET A 64 1.31 -6.70 -10.57
CA MET A 64 0.48 -5.78 -11.33
C MET A 64 1.01 -5.57 -12.75
N ASN A 65 0.16 -5.71 -13.75
CA ASN A 65 0.51 -5.43 -15.15
C ASN A 65 0.34 -3.94 -15.46
N THR A 66 1.14 -3.10 -14.78
CA THR A 66 1.22 -1.65 -14.89
C THR A 66 2.68 -1.23 -14.83
N TYR A 67 2.98 0.06 -14.87
CA TYR A 67 4.31 0.50 -14.44
C TYR A 67 4.49 0.28 -12.95
N GLY A 68 5.72 0.00 -12.52
CA GLY A 68 6.04 -0.25 -11.13
C GLY A 68 7.47 0.05 -10.75
N PHE A 69 7.67 0.45 -9.50
CA PHE A 69 8.97 0.64 -8.87
C PHE A 69 9.00 -0.11 -7.54
N HIS A 70 9.90 -1.07 -7.43
CA HIS A 70 10.28 -1.66 -6.16
C HIS A 70 11.52 -0.93 -5.66
N SER A 71 11.38 -0.16 -4.59
CA SER A 71 12.42 0.77 -4.15
C SER A 71 13.19 0.28 -2.92
N ILE A 72 13.75 1.19 -2.15
CA ILE A 72 14.53 0.93 -0.95
C ILE A 72 13.64 1.06 0.29
N HIS A 73 13.99 0.38 1.37
CA HIS A 73 13.27 0.34 2.63
C HIS A 73 12.92 1.74 3.15
N GLY A 74 11.62 1.99 3.31
CA GLY A 74 11.06 3.24 3.77
C GLY A 74 11.19 4.43 2.82
N ARG A 75 11.54 4.21 1.53
CA ARG A 75 11.77 5.30 0.56
C ARG A 75 10.68 5.41 -0.51
N ALA A 76 9.71 4.51 -0.51
CA ALA A 76 8.58 4.56 -1.43
C ALA A 76 7.88 5.95 -1.47
N PRO A 77 7.66 6.66 -0.34
CA PRO A 77 7.01 7.97 -0.37
C PRO A 77 7.81 9.01 -1.17
N ALA A 78 9.13 9.02 -1.06
CA ALA A 78 9.99 9.95 -1.80
C ALA A 78 9.96 9.67 -3.30
N ILE A 79 10.05 8.38 -3.69
CA ILE A 79 9.99 7.95 -5.09
C ILE A 79 8.62 8.24 -5.70
N ALA A 80 7.54 7.89 -5.01
CA ALA A 80 6.18 8.15 -5.45
C ALA A 80 5.91 9.66 -5.65
N THR A 81 6.42 10.50 -4.74
CA THR A 81 6.37 11.96 -4.86
C THR A 81 7.10 12.41 -6.13
N GLY A 82 8.31 11.90 -6.37
CA GLY A 82 9.10 12.24 -7.56
C GLY A 82 8.39 11.86 -8.86
N ILE A 83 7.84 10.64 -8.93
CA ILE A 83 7.08 10.16 -10.09
C ILE A 83 5.86 11.05 -10.37
N LYS A 84 5.07 11.35 -9.35
CA LYS A 84 3.87 12.18 -9.50
C LYS A 84 4.20 13.63 -9.87
N THR A 85 5.32 14.15 -9.37
CA THR A 85 5.80 15.49 -9.73
C THR A 85 6.33 15.55 -11.16
N ALA A 86 7.04 14.50 -11.61
CA ALA A 86 7.57 14.42 -12.97
C ALA A 86 6.47 14.22 -14.02
N ASN A 87 5.42 13.49 -13.68
CA ASN A 87 4.27 13.30 -14.54
C ASN A 87 2.95 13.33 -13.73
N PRO A 88 2.33 14.52 -13.64
CA PRO A 88 1.08 14.70 -12.88
C PRO A 88 -0.12 13.91 -13.38
N GLU A 89 -0.12 13.45 -14.63
CA GLU A 89 -1.23 12.68 -15.22
C GLU A 89 -1.26 11.22 -14.75
N LEU A 90 -0.15 10.71 -14.18
CA LEU A 90 -0.11 9.34 -13.71
C LEU A 90 -0.99 9.13 -12.47
N SER A 91 -1.71 8.01 -12.47
CA SER A 91 -2.35 7.46 -11.28
C SER A 91 -1.31 6.69 -10.46
N VAL A 92 -0.77 7.33 -9.42
CA VAL A 92 0.30 6.76 -8.60
C VAL A 92 -0.28 6.13 -7.35
N TRP A 93 0.07 4.85 -7.12
CA TRP A 93 -0.30 4.05 -5.97
C TRP A 93 0.95 3.58 -5.24
N MET A 94 1.04 3.90 -3.98
CA MET A 94 2.15 3.46 -3.12
C MET A 94 1.70 2.34 -2.20
N VAL A 95 2.45 1.25 -2.17
CA VAL A 95 2.22 0.11 -1.29
C VAL A 95 3.38 -0.01 -0.31
N THR A 96 3.07 -0.13 0.97
CA THR A 96 4.07 -0.28 2.03
C THR A 96 3.50 -1.10 3.19
N GLY A 97 4.35 -1.82 3.92
CA GLY A 97 3.98 -2.43 5.20
C GLY A 97 4.12 -1.44 6.35
N ASP A 98 3.54 -1.76 7.48
CA ASP A 98 3.64 -0.99 8.72
C ASP A 98 5.10 -0.80 9.16
N GLY A 99 5.90 -1.86 9.14
CA GLY A 99 7.33 -1.79 9.44
C GLY A 99 8.13 -0.93 8.47
N ASP A 100 7.83 -1.03 7.19
CA ASP A 100 8.51 -0.24 6.14
C ASP A 100 8.13 1.24 6.19
N GLY A 101 6.83 1.53 6.24
CA GLY A 101 6.30 2.89 6.14
C GLY A 101 6.41 3.70 7.43
N LEU A 102 6.28 3.07 8.60
CA LEU A 102 6.17 3.75 9.90
C LEU A 102 7.42 3.68 10.78
N SER A 103 8.38 2.78 10.44
CA SER A 103 9.69 2.75 11.08
C SER A 103 10.66 3.65 10.32
N ILE A 104 11.55 3.06 9.52
CA ILE A 104 12.55 3.83 8.77
C ILE A 104 11.91 4.81 7.77
N GLY A 105 10.69 4.53 7.29
CA GLY A 105 9.93 5.37 6.37
C GLY A 105 9.16 6.53 7.02
N GLY A 106 9.04 6.57 8.35
CA GLY A 106 8.14 7.49 9.06
C GLY A 106 8.30 8.97 8.68
N ASN A 107 9.54 9.45 8.58
CA ASN A 107 9.79 10.83 8.16
C ASN A 107 9.30 11.12 6.72
N HIS A 108 9.55 10.20 5.79
CA HIS A 108 9.08 10.36 4.41
C HIS A 108 7.55 10.25 4.31
N MET A 109 6.95 9.38 5.14
CA MET A 109 5.49 9.26 5.24
C MET A 109 4.86 10.57 5.75
N ALA A 110 5.40 11.17 6.83
CA ALA A 110 4.95 12.47 7.33
C ALA A 110 5.01 13.55 6.24
N HIS A 111 6.08 13.59 5.48
CA HIS A 111 6.27 14.60 4.44
C HIS A 111 5.36 14.41 3.23
N ILE A 112 5.08 13.19 2.77
CA ILE A 112 4.16 12.96 1.65
C ILE A 112 2.73 13.33 2.02
N LEU A 113 2.29 12.95 3.23
CA LEU A 113 0.98 13.31 3.77
C LEU A 113 0.82 14.83 3.89
N ARG A 114 1.77 15.50 4.53
CA ARG A 114 1.76 16.96 4.70
C ARG A 114 1.75 17.73 3.39
N ARG A 115 2.46 17.24 2.37
CA ARG A 115 2.51 17.86 1.03
C ARG A 115 1.24 17.64 0.22
N ASN A 116 0.41 16.71 0.64
CA ASN A 116 -0.85 16.35 -0.01
C ASN A 116 -0.71 16.08 -1.51
N VAL A 117 0.34 15.34 -1.88
CA VAL A 117 0.59 14.96 -3.29
C VAL A 117 -0.53 14.05 -3.76
N ASP A 118 -1.10 14.29 -4.95
CA ASP A 118 -2.22 13.51 -5.47
C ASP A 118 -1.82 12.07 -5.84
N LEU A 119 -1.79 11.21 -4.82
CA LEU A 119 -1.50 9.79 -4.93
C LEU A 119 -2.21 8.98 -3.83
N LYS A 120 -2.17 7.66 -3.94
CA LYS A 120 -2.87 6.75 -3.03
C LYS A 120 -1.86 5.91 -2.27
N ILE A 121 -1.94 5.90 -0.95
CA ILE A 121 -1.08 5.13 -0.04
C ILE A 121 -1.89 3.97 0.51
N LEU A 122 -1.43 2.75 0.26
CA LEU A 122 -1.96 1.52 0.83
C LEU A 122 -0.96 1.01 1.87
N LEU A 123 -1.29 1.20 3.14
CA LEU A 123 -0.52 0.67 4.26
C LEU A 123 -1.08 -0.71 4.64
N PHE A 124 -0.31 -1.76 4.40
CA PHE A 124 -0.66 -3.12 4.81
C PHE A 124 -0.17 -3.33 6.24
N ASN A 125 -1.10 -3.37 7.18
CA ASN A 125 -0.79 -3.49 8.59
C ASN A 125 -1.04 -4.92 9.08
N ASN A 126 0.02 -5.68 9.26
CA ASN A 126 0.00 -7.03 9.81
C ASN A 126 0.65 -7.13 11.20
N GLU A 127 1.07 -6.00 11.75
CA GLU A 127 1.68 -5.87 13.09
C GLU A 127 2.97 -6.69 13.27
N ILE A 128 3.69 -6.99 12.16
CA ILE A 128 4.92 -7.78 12.22
C ILE A 128 5.81 -7.56 11.00
N TYR A 129 7.14 -7.67 11.16
CA TYR A 129 8.06 -7.83 10.03
C TYR A 129 7.99 -9.28 9.52
N GLY A 130 7.07 -9.56 8.58
CA GLY A 130 6.82 -10.91 8.09
C GLY A 130 7.95 -11.46 7.22
N LEU A 131 8.51 -10.66 6.30
CA LEU A 131 9.57 -11.09 5.37
C LEU A 131 10.81 -11.59 6.09
N THR A 132 11.19 -10.97 7.21
CA THR A 132 12.34 -11.33 8.04
C THR A 132 12.01 -12.37 9.12
N LYS A 133 10.81 -12.97 9.04
CA LYS A 133 10.33 -14.09 9.85
C LYS A 133 9.99 -13.76 11.30
N GLY A 134 9.41 -12.57 11.53
CA GLY A 134 8.61 -12.35 12.72
C GLY A 134 9.22 -11.46 13.81
N GLN A 135 9.93 -10.39 13.45
CA GLN A 135 10.27 -9.35 14.41
C GLN A 135 9.04 -8.46 14.67
N TYR A 136 8.95 -7.87 15.87
CA TYR A 136 7.89 -6.90 16.14
C TYR A 136 8.06 -5.64 15.27
N SER A 137 6.95 -5.10 14.82
CA SER A 137 6.86 -3.87 14.01
C SER A 137 6.40 -2.69 14.86
N PRO A 138 6.40 -1.46 14.34
CA PRO A 138 5.92 -0.30 15.10
C PRO A 138 4.48 -0.41 15.58
N THR A 139 3.64 -1.19 14.92
CA THR A 139 2.22 -1.37 15.27
C THR A 139 1.95 -2.61 16.14
N SER A 140 2.99 -3.41 16.42
CA SER A 140 2.85 -4.61 17.25
C SER A 140 2.41 -4.29 18.67
N PRO A 141 1.58 -5.13 19.32
CA PRO A 141 1.15 -4.92 20.69
C PRO A 141 2.31 -4.97 21.68
N VAL A 142 2.19 -4.21 22.76
CA VAL A 142 3.14 -4.26 23.88
C VAL A 142 3.23 -5.70 24.42
N GLY A 143 4.43 -6.14 24.73
CA GLY A 143 4.68 -7.48 25.28
C GLY A 143 4.76 -8.59 24.24
N LEU A 144 4.64 -8.29 22.93
CA LEU A 144 4.80 -9.30 21.87
C LEU A 144 6.18 -9.94 21.95
N ARG A 145 6.20 -11.25 22.16
CA ARG A 145 7.43 -12.03 22.21
C ARG A 145 7.80 -12.54 20.83
N THR A 146 9.01 -12.25 20.41
CA THR A 146 9.59 -12.74 19.16
C THR A 146 10.98 -13.29 19.40
N LYS A 147 11.60 -13.90 18.37
CA LYS A 147 12.98 -14.40 18.47
C LYS A 147 13.98 -13.30 18.82
N SER A 148 13.76 -12.06 18.34
CA SER A 148 14.61 -10.90 18.61
C SER A 148 14.23 -10.16 19.90
N THR A 149 13.06 -10.41 20.46
CA THR A 149 12.56 -9.79 21.69
C THR A 149 11.95 -10.84 22.61
N PRO A 150 12.78 -11.74 23.18
CA PRO A 150 12.29 -12.88 23.98
C PRO A 150 11.58 -12.45 25.27
N MET A 151 11.90 -11.26 25.80
CA MET A 151 11.27 -10.68 26.99
C MET A 151 9.97 -9.92 26.68
N GLY A 152 9.62 -9.78 25.39
CA GLY A 152 8.50 -8.99 24.92
C GLY A 152 8.89 -7.57 24.49
N SER A 153 8.11 -7.01 23.55
CA SER A 153 8.28 -5.62 23.10
C SER A 153 7.87 -4.64 24.19
N VAL A 154 8.60 -3.53 24.32
CA VAL A 154 8.31 -2.47 25.30
C VAL A 154 7.71 -1.21 24.66
N ASP A 155 7.77 -1.11 23.36
CA ASP A 155 7.27 0.06 22.61
C ASP A 155 5.74 0.07 22.61
N ARG A 156 5.17 1.27 22.70
CA ARG A 156 3.73 1.44 22.50
C ARG A 156 3.41 1.34 21.00
N PRO A 157 2.33 0.63 20.64
CA PRO A 157 1.91 0.54 19.24
C PRO A 157 1.71 1.91 18.61
N PHE A 158 2.25 2.07 17.43
CA PHE A 158 2.04 3.25 16.59
C PHE A 158 0.61 3.22 16.03
N ASP A 159 -0.11 4.34 16.10
CA ASP A 159 -1.42 4.47 15.46
C ASP A 159 -1.28 5.16 14.10
N PRO A 160 -1.41 4.39 12.99
CA PRO A 160 -1.21 4.93 11.64
C PRO A 160 -2.23 6.00 11.26
N LEU A 161 -3.48 5.90 11.72
CA LEU A 161 -4.52 6.85 11.38
C LEU A 161 -4.33 8.17 12.11
N SER A 162 -4.05 8.12 13.42
CA SER A 162 -3.74 9.31 14.22
C SER A 162 -2.52 10.03 13.68
N PHE A 163 -1.49 9.29 13.26
CA PHE A 163 -0.32 9.85 12.61
C PHE A 163 -0.66 10.54 11.29
N ALA A 164 -1.43 9.87 10.42
CA ALA A 164 -1.81 10.43 9.13
C ALA A 164 -2.64 11.73 9.30
N LEU A 165 -3.60 11.73 10.22
CA LEU A 165 -4.38 12.91 10.56
C LEU A 165 -3.52 14.04 11.14
N GLY A 166 -2.60 13.70 12.06
CA GLY A 166 -1.66 14.66 12.65
C GLY A 166 -0.69 15.28 11.64
N CYS A 167 -0.39 14.55 10.55
CA CYS A 167 0.39 15.07 9.41
C CYS A 167 -0.45 15.89 8.41
N GLY A 168 -1.76 16.04 8.63
CA GLY A 168 -2.64 16.82 7.78
C GLY A 168 -3.16 16.08 6.54
N ALA A 169 -3.22 14.74 6.59
CA ALA A 169 -3.80 13.96 5.49
C ALA A 169 -5.26 14.36 5.25
N THR A 170 -5.63 14.53 3.97
CA THR A 170 -6.96 14.99 3.57
C THR A 170 -7.96 13.85 3.32
N PHE A 171 -7.47 12.61 3.25
CA PHE A 171 -8.26 11.39 3.22
C PHE A 171 -7.56 10.31 4.05
N VAL A 172 -8.25 9.81 5.06
CA VAL A 172 -7.78 8.72 5.94
C VAL A 172 -8.88 7.70 6.09
N ALA A 173 -8.58 6.44 5.84
CA ALA A 173 -9.52 5.34 5.96
C ALA A 173 -8.85 4.06 6.47
N ARG A 174 -9.66 3.16 7.03
CA ARG A 174 -9.25 1.82 7.47
C ARG A 174 -10.17 0.77 6.88
N THR A 175 -9.61 -0.35 6.48
CA THR A 175 -10.35 -1.54 6.06
C THR A 175 -9.61 -2.80 6.49
N ILE A 176 -10.13 -3.96 6.12
CA ILE A 176 -9.54 -5.26 6.44
C ILE A 176 -9.61 -6.19 5.23
N ASP A 177 -8.61 -7.04 5.06
CA ASP A 177 -8.46 -7.96 3.93
C ASP A 177 -9.60 -8.97 3.78
N SER A 178 -10.21 -9.39 4.88
CA SER A 178 -11.32 -10.35 4.90
C SER A 178 -12.68 -9.75 4.51
N HIS A 179 -12.81 -8.43 4.47
CA HIS A 179 -14.08 -7.74 4.14
C HIS A 179 -14.02 -7.08 2.76
N LEU A 180 -13.98 -7.91 1.70
CA LEU A 180 -13.71 -7.49 0.32
C LEU A 180 -14.60 -6.34 -0.17
N LYS A 181 -15.92 -6.41 0.05
CA LYS A 181 -16.84 -5.34 -0.39
C LYS A 181 -16.56 -3.99 0.27
N HIS A 182 -16.22 -3.98 1.55
CA HIS A 182 -15.85 -2.76 2.26
C HIS A 182 -14.51 -2.24 1.73
N MET A 183 -13.54 -3.11 1.56
CA MET A 183 -12.22 -2.76 1.02
C MET A 183 -12.33 -2.15 -0.38
N GLU A 184 -13.08 -2.77 -1.29
CA GLU A 184 -13.31 -2.24 -2.65
C GLU A 184 -13.95 -0.85 -2.61
N LYS A 185 -15.00 -0.66 -1.80
CA LYS A 185 -15.65 0.65 -1.62
C LYS A 185 -14.67 1.71 -1.09
N THR A 186 -13.87 1.35 -0.09
CA THR A 186 -12.88 2.24 0.52
C THR A 186 -11.80 2.64 -0.49
N LEU A 187 -11.29 1.67 -1.24
CA LEU A 187 -10.24 1.91 -2.24
C LEU A 187 -10.76 2.74 -3.43
N LEU A 188 -12.01 2.54 -3.85
CA LEU A 188 -12.64 3.39 -4.86
C LEU A 188 -12.80 4.82 -4.37
N ALA A 189 -13.23 5.03 -3.13
CA ALA A 189 -13.30 6.36 -2.55
C ALA A 189 -11.92 7.03 -2.49
N ALA A 190 -10.88 6.29 -2.10
CA ALA A 190 -9.50 6.76 -2.12
C ALA A 190 -9.03 7.12 -3.54
N ALA A 191 -9.38 6.30 -4.55
CA ALA A 191 -9.03 6.55 -5.95
C ALA A 191 -9.57 7.89 -6.47
N HIS A 192 -10.79 8.25 -6.10
CA HIS A 192 -11.44 9.49 -6.54
C HIS A 192 -11.03 10.72 -5.73
N HIS A 193 -10.39 10.53 -4.57
CA HIS A 193 -9.93 11.66 -3.75
C HIS A 193 -8.82 12.44 -4.49
N LYS A 194 -8.91 13.77 -4.45
CA LYS A 194 -7.87 14.69 -4.95
C LYS A 194 -6.92 15.05 -3.84
N GLY A 195 -5.66 14.66 -3.98
CA GLY A 195 -4.65 14.74 -2.94
C GLY A 195 -4.22 13.36 -2.44
N THR A 196 -3.45 13.33 -1.35
CA THR A 196 -2.96 12.08 -0.75
C THR A 196 -4.09 11.36 -0.03
N ALA A 197 -4.46 10.18 -0.51
CA ALA A 197 -5.34 9.28 0.22
C ALA A 197 -4.52 8.23 0.97
N PHE A 198 -4.72 8.15 2.29
CA PHE A 198 -4.08 7.16 3.16
C PHE A 198 -5.11 6.11 3.56
N VAL A 199 -4.86 4.85 3.17
CA VAL A 199 -5.71 3.71 3.50
C VAL A 199 -4.88 2.68 4.25
N GLU A 200 -5.22 2.47 5.51
CA GLU A 200 -4.72 1.34 6.28
C GLU A 200 -5.57 0.10 6.01
N ILE A 201 -4.92 -1.00 5.70
CA ILE A 201 -5.57 -2.30 5.48
C ILE A 201 -5.03 -3.27 6.51
N TYR A 202 -5.84 -3.66 7.49
CA TYR A 202 -5.49 -4.76 8.37
C TYR A 202 -5.37 -6.03 7.54
N GLN A 203 -4.22 -6.70 7.69
CA GLN A 203 -3.82 -7.79 6.85
C GLN A 203 -3.42 -8.99 7.70
N ASN A 204 -4.01 -10.13 7.43
CA ASN A 204 -3.64 -11.38 8.09
C ASN A 204 -2.29 -11.90 7.56
N CYS A 205 -1.38 -12.17 8.49
CA CYS A 205 -0.07 -12.75 8.19
C CYS A 205 0.06 -14.17 8.77
#